data_73d835b676b3e5c41ecfecfdb48626e5
#
_entry.id   73d835b676b3e5c41ecfecfdb48626e5
#
_cell.length_a   1.000
_cell.length_b   1.000
_cell.length_c   1.000
_cell.angle_alpha   90.00
_cell.angle_beta   90.00
_cell.angle_gamma   90.00
#
_symmetry.space_group_name_H-M   'P 1'
#
loop_
_entity.id
_entity.type
_entity.pdbx_description
1 polymer ?
#
loop_
_entity_poly.entity_id
_entity_poly.type
_entity_poly.pdbx_seq_one_letter_code
_entity_poly.pdbx_strand_id
1 'polypeptide(L)'
;LSFNASLNYATRSPRFHEVMLSSGETRGRSAVYSIASNIKPEKSRNAEVGFNYKLADNFSLNGSYFWQTVKDTHAFTQVSPGFYEIQNAGKLRNRGYEVGAAYKYEGLTLRTGVAYSKPELDGRTVDSTVTAIPIGRTWTTGVSYRFTQPDIEIGWKGRFVQHTSYDATTNNRGGGATTTKRPGYGVSDFYITWKPVENINVNLALDNAFNKYYRSHSQRAGVSTLPEPGRDIRLNVNYTF
;
A
#
# COMPACT_ATOMS: atom_id res chain seq x y z
N LEU A 1 -9.00 13.37 -24.44
CA LEU A 1 -8.04 12.29 -24.23
C LEU A 1 -6.63 12.89 -24.14
N SER A 2 -5.89 12.59 -23.10
CA SER A 2 -4.47 12.93 -22.96
C SER A 2 -3.65 11.70 -22.59
N PHE A 3 -2.41 11.67 -23.05
CA PHE A 3 -1.43 10.66 -22.69
C PHE A 3 -0.28 11.31 -21.95
N ASN A 4 0.30 10.58 -21.03
CA ASN A 4 1.50 10.98 -20.29
C ASN A 4 2.50 9.83 -20.27
N ALA A 5 3.77 10.17 -20.29
CA ALA A 5 4.87 9.23 -20.07
C ALA A 5 5.92 9.88 -19.20
N SER A 6 6.52 9.13 -18.30
CA SER A 6 7.62 9.60 -17.47
C SER A 6 8.75 8.57 -17.40
N LEU A 7 9.97 9.09 -17.32
CA LEU A 7 11.18 8.32 -17.06
C LEU A 7 11.94 9.00 -15.94
N ASN A 8 12.21 8.28 -14.86
CA ASN A 8 12.90 8.82 -13.71
C ASN A 8 14.08 7.92 -13.33
N TYR A 9 15.18 8.57 -12.96
CA TYR A 9 16.34 7.92 -12.40
C TYR A 9 16.67 8.55 -11.05
N ALA A 10 16.89 7.72 -10.03
CA ALA A 10 17.25 8.18 -8.71
C ALA A 10 18.30 7.26 -8.07
N THR A 11 19.11 7.81 -7.20
CA THR A 11 20.04 7.06 -6.35
C THR A 11 19.68 7.29 -4.89
N ARG A 12 19.79 6.25 -4.07
CA ARG A 12 19.57 6.31 -2.63
C ARG A 12 20.79 5.78 -1.90
N SER A 13 21.46 6.66 -1.18
CA SER A 13 22.50 6.24 -0.23
C SER A 13 21.88 5.52 0.98
N PRO A 14 22.62 4.66 1.69
CA PRO A 14 22.17 4.08 2.94
C PRO A 14 21.69 5.16 3.90
N ARG A 15 20.58 4.93 4.58
CA ARG A 15 20.03 5.87 5.56
C ARG A 15 20.81 5.79 6.85
N PHE A 16 20.80 6.86 7.63
CA PHE A 16 21.51 6.92 8.92
C PHE A 16 21.18 5.75 9.83
N HIS A 17 19.90 5.37 9.97
CA HIS A 17 19.50 4.23 10.79
C HIS A 17 19.94 2.86 10.21
N GLU A 18 20.17 2.78 8.91
CA GLU A 18 20.74 1.59 8.26
C GLU A 18 22.25 1.49 8.55
N VAL A 19 22.90 2.64 8.79
CA VAL A 19 24.34 2.75 9.07
C VAL A 19 24.64 2.62 10.58
N MET A 20 23.73 3.09 11.44
CA MET A 20 23.92 3.11 12.90
C MET A 20 23.21 1.94 13.59
N LEU A 21 23.32 0.75 13.04
CA LEU A 21 22.74 -0.42 13.67
C LEU A 21 23.55 -0.78 14.94
N SER A 22 22.86 -0.76 16.07
CA SER A 22 23.40 -1.19 17.32
C SER A 22 23.14 -2.69 17.54
N SER A 23 24.05 -3.37 18.22
CA SER A 23 23.78 -4.69 18.78
C SER A 23 22.65 -4.59 19.80
N GLY A 24 21.64 -5.44 19.69
CA GLY A 24 20.51 -5.50 20.62
C GLY A 24 20.30 -6.92 21.12
N GLU A 25 19.99 -7.06 22.40
CA GLU A 25 19.50 -8.33 22.95
C GLU A 25 17.98 -8.40 22.78
N THR A 26 17.49 -9.44 22.11
CA THR A 26 16.07 -9.73 22.06
C THR A 26 15.82 -11.13 22.62
N ARG A 27 15.19 -11.22 23.79
CA ARG A 27 14.83 -12.47 24.49
C ARG A 27 16.00 -13.42 24.74
N GLY A 28 17.12 -12.91 25.26
CA GLY A 28 18.27 -13.72 25.62
C GLY A 28 19.07 -14.27 24.43
N ARG A 29 18.86 -13.73 23.22
CA ARG A 29 19.68 -13.98 22.04
C ARG A 29 20.24 -12.66 21.54
N SER A 30 21.55 -12.54 21.56
CA SER A 30 22.25 -11.39 20.99
C SER A 30 22.18 -11.49 19.47
N ALA A 31 21.62 -10.47 18.82
CA ALA A 31 21.74 -10.27 17.39
C ALA A 31 22.70 -9.11 17.15
N VAL A 32 23.73 -9.33 16.37
CA VAL A 32 24.68 -8.28 15.96
C VAL A 32 24.31 -7.84 14.54
N TYR A 33 24.19 -6.55 14.38
CA TYR A 33 23.92 -5.93 13.09
C TYR A 33 25.13 -5.13 12.66
N SER A 34 25.53 -5.27 11.41
CA SER A 34 26.63 -4.55 10.78
C SER A 34 26.26 -4.09 9.39
N ILE A 35 27.13 -3.32 8.78
CA ILE A 35 27.02 -2.87 7.40
C ILE A 35 28.21 -3.41 6.64
N ALA A 36 27.97 -3.90 5.43
CA ALA A 36 29.02 -4.29 4.53
C ALA A 36 29.92 -3.08 4.21
N SER A 37 31.22 -3.27 4.32
CA SER A 37 32.22 -2.20 4.09
C SER A 37 32.19 -1.63 2.66
N ASN A 38 31.61 -2.36 1.71
CA ASN A 38 31.54 -2.02 0.28
C ASN A 38 30.11 -1.71 -0.19
N ILE A 39 29.22 -1.32 0.72
CA ILE A 39 27.82 -1.04 0.36
C ILE A 39 27.71 0.08 -0.68
N LYS A 40 26.99 -0.18 -1.75
CA LYS A 40 26.77 0.75 -2.86
C LYS A 40 25.40 1.41 -2.72
N PRO A 41 25.26 2.67 -3.19
CA PRO A 41 23.94 3.29 -3.28
C PRO A 41 22.99 2.48 -4.18
N GLU A 42 21.73 2.40 -3.77
CA GLU A 42 20.69 1.85 -4.64
C GLU A 42 20.45 2.75 -5.84
N LYS A 43 20.16 2.15 -6.98
CA LYS A 43 19.88 2.85 -8.23
C LYS A 43 18.51 2.47 -8.74
N SER A 44 17.57 3.42 -8.68
CA SER A 44 16.19 3.24 -9.15
C SER A 44 16.01 3.80 -10.56
N ARG A 45 15.33 3.05 -11.39
CA ARG A 45 14.82 3.49 -12.69
C ARG A 45 13.35 3.20 -12.75
N ASN A 46 12.56 4.25 -13.01
CA ASN A 46 11.11 4.17 -13.09
C ASN A 46 10.67 4.64 -14.47
N ALA A 47 9.79 3.89 -15.10
CA ALA A 47 9.09 4.28 -16.31
C ALA A 47 7.59 4.13 -16.06
N GLU A 48 6.80 5.07 -16.52
CA GLU A 48 5.35 5.05 -16.45
C GLU A 48 4.76 5.60 -17.74
N VAL A 49 3.68 4.97 -18.18
CA VAL A 49 2.80 5.46 -19.22
C VAL A 49 1.38 5.50 -18.72
N GLY A 50 0.66 6.54 -19.05
CA GLY A 50 -0.71 6.70 -18.60
C GLY A 50 -1.57 7.45 -19.58
N PHE A 51 -2.88 7.42 -19.32
CA PHE A 51 -3.86 8.16 -20.07
C PHE A 51 -4.93 8.73 -19.14
N ASN A 52 -5.53 9.85 -19.56
CA ASN A 52 -6.74 10.40 -19.00
C ASN A 52 -7.72 10.64 -20.13
N TYR A 53 -8.91 10.11 -19.98
CA TYR A 53 -9.98 10.22 -20.98
C TYR A 53 -11.24 10.77 -20.34
N LYS A 54 -11.61 11.97 -20.74
CA LYS A 54 -12.90 12.59 -20.42
C LYS A 54 -13.84 12.33 -21.59
N LEU A 55 -14.69 11.31 -21.46
CA LEU A 55 -15.63 10.90 -22.51
C LEU A 55 -16.78 11.92 -22.62
N ALA A 56 -17.23 12.43 -21.47
CA ALA A 56 -18.25 13.45 -21.36
C ALA A 56 -17.97 14.29 -20.10
N ASP A 57 -18.72 15.35 -19.87
CA ASP A 57 -18.54 16.18 -18.67
C ASP A 57 -18.79 15.42 -17.37
N ASN A 58 -19.58 14.38 -17.45
CA ASN A 58 -19.97 13.53 -16.34
C ASN A 58 -19.22 12.20 -16.23
N PHE A 59 -18.38 11.82 -17.21
CA PHE A 59 -17.66 10.56 -17.20
C PHE A 59 -16.17 10.73 -17.50
N SER A 60 -15.32 10.19 -16.63
CA SER A 60 -13.88 10.16 -16.83
C SER A 60 -13.30 8.77 -16.56
N LEU A 61 -12.27 8.44 -17.34
CA LEU A 61 -11.48 7.22 -17.21
C LEU A 61 -10.00 7.59 -17.17
N ASN A 62 -9.24 6.99 -16.28
CA ASN A 62 -7.80 7.15 -16.23
C ASN A 62 -7.14 5.80 -16.04
N GLY A 63 -5.90 5.68 -16.50
CA GLY A 63 -5.11 4.48 -16.28
C GLY A 63 -3.63 4.75 -16.42
N SER A 64 -2.83 3.98 -15.71
CA SER A 64 -1.39 3.98 -15.87
C SER A 64 -0.82 2.57 -15.76
N TYR A 65 0.32 2.37 -16.38
CA TYR A 65 1.16 1.20 -16.24
C TYR A 65 2.58 1.63 -15.93
N PHE A 66 3.19 1.03 -14.93
CA PHE A 66 4.51 1.42 -14.45
C PHE A 66 5.48 0.23 -14.37
N TRP A 67 6.76 0.54 -14.55
CA TRP A 67 7.90 -0.36 -14.38
C TRP A 67 8.93 0.31 -13.48
N GLN A 68 9.29 -0.36 -12.43
CA GLN A 68 10.36 0.06 -11.54
C GLN A 68 11.45 -1.01 -11.49
N THR A 69 12.69 -0.58 -11.53
CA THR A 69 13.83 -1.45 -11.27
C THR A 69 14.76 -0.75 -10.29
N VAL A 70 15.06 -1.40 -9.17
CA VAL A 70 16.06 -0.94 -8.21
C VAL A 70 17.21 -1.93 -8.25
N LYS A 71 18.40 -1.47 -8.59
CA LYS A 71 19.64 -2.24 -8.53
C LYS A 71 20.37 -1.96 -7.22
N ASP A 72 21.19 -2.90 -6.81
CA ASP A 72 21.97 -2.80 -5.59
C ASP A 72 21.08 -2.55 -4.33
N THR A 73 19.90 -3.19 -4.31
CA THR A 73 18.89 -3.04 -3.24
C THR A 73 19.49 -3.40 -1.89
N HIS A 74 19.30 -2.55 -0.88
CA HIS A 74 19.79 -2.84 0.47
C HIS A 74 18.86 -3.85 1.16
N ALA A 75 19.42 -4.90 1.72
CA ALA A 75 18.69 -5.88 2.52
C ALA A 75 19.53 -6.41 3.68
N PHE A 76 18.83 -6.84 4.73
CA PHE A 76 19.46 -7.58 5.81
C PHE A 76 19.73 -9.01 5.36
N THR A 77 20.98 -9.41 5.43
CA THR A 77 21.43 -10.77 5.13
C THR A 77 22.01 -11.38 6.40
N GLN A 78 21.56 -12.57 6.78
CA GLN A 78 22.19 -13.30 7.87
C GLN A 78 23.50 -13.92 7.35
N VAL A 79 24.63 -13.40 7.81
CA VAL A 79 25.97 -13.86 7.41
C VAL A 79 26.46 -15.03 8.26
N SER A 80 26.00 -15.11 9.52
CA SER A 80 26.20 -16.25 10.41
C SER A 80 25.10 -16.28 11.47
N PRO A 81 24.93 -17.37 12.25
CA PRO A 81 23.92 -17.42 13.29
C PRO A 81 24.04 -16.27 14.29
N GLY A 82 23.00 -15.43 14.38
CA GLY A 82 22.97 -14.24 15.23
C GLY A 82 23.62 -12.99 14.63
N PHE A 83 24.28 -13.08 13.47
CA PHE A 83 24.93 -11.96 12.81
C PHE A 83 24.20 -11.59 11.53
N TYR A 84 23.81 -10.34 11.41
CA TYR A 84 23.12 -9.78 10.27
C TYR A 84 23.91 -8.60 9.71
N GLU A 85 23.97 -8.51 8.41
CA GLU A 85 24.66 -7.43 7.71
C GLU A 85 23.75 -6.81 6.67
N ILE A 86 23.74 -5.48 6.60
CA ILE A 86 23.12 -4.79 5.46
C ILE A 86 24.09 -4.89 4.28
N GLN A 87 23.59 -5.51 3.23
CA GLN A 87 24.34 -5.73 1.98
C GLN A 87 23.50 -5.29 0.79
N ASN A 88 24.16 -5.10 -0.35
CA ASN A 88 23.47 -4.98 -1.61
C ASN A 88 22.92 -6.36 -2.02
N ALA A 89 21.61 -6.55 -1.93
CA ALA A 89 20.93 -7.81 -2.16
C ALA A 89 20.16 -7.77 -3.48
N GLY A 90 20.85 -7.89 -4.59
CA GLY A 90 20.22 -8.17 -5.85
C GLY A 90 19.43 -7.00 -6.49
N LYS A 91 18.47 -7.37 -7.33
CA LYS A 91 17.69 -6.46 -8.17
C LYS A 91 16.20 -6.61 -7.89
N LEU A 92 15.61 -5.55 -7.34
CA LEU A 92 14.17 -5.43 -7.20
C LEU A 92 13.56 -4.97 -8.52
N ARG A 93 12.50 -5.64 -8.95
CA ARG A 93 11.63 -5.23 -10.06
C ARG A 93 10.22 -5.11 -9.52
N ASN A 94 9.55 -4.04 -9.87
CA ASN A 94 8.14 -3.86 -9.59
C ASN A 94 7.44 -3.38 -10.85
N ARG A 95 6.35 -4.01 -11.21
CA ARG A 95 5.50 -3.63 -12.34
C ARG A 95 4.05 -3.72 -11.92
N GLY A 96 3.28 -2.81 -12.43
CA GLY A 96 1.88 -2.76 -12.06
C GLY A 96 1.07 -1.82 -12.90
N TYR A 97 -0.21 -1.76 -12.59
CA TYR A 97 -1.15 -0.89 -13.25
C TYR A 97 -2.17 -0.34 -12.25
N GLU A 98 -2.70 0.81 -12.60
CA GLU A 98 -3.82 1.44 -11.95
C GLU A 98 -4.83 1.87 -13.02
N VAL A 99 -6.11 1.60 -12.80
CA VAL A 99 -7.20 2.04 -13.66
C VAL A 99 -8.31 2.57 -12.77
N GLY A 100 -8.85 3.73 -13.12
CA GLY A 100 -9.92 4.37 -12.39
C GLY A 100 -10.99 4.92 -13.31
N ALA A 101 -12.24 4.88 -12.88
CA ALA A 101 -13.37 5.51 -13.54
C ALA A 101 -14.19 6.33 -12.54
N ALA A 102 -14.69 7.46 -12.99
CA ALA A 102 -15.62 8.29 -12.23
C ALA A 102 -16.78 8.73 -13.11
N TYR A 103 -17.96 8.66 -12.53
CA TYR A 103 -19.20 9.14 -13.14
C TYR A 103 -19.92 10.07 -12.16
N LYS A 104 -20.39 11.19 -12.66
CA LYS A 104 -21.19 12.16 -11.90
C LYS A 104 -22.42 12.54 -12.70
N TYR A 105 -23.56 12.45 -12.07
CA TYR A 105 -24.80 12.89 -12.66
C TYR A 105 -25.70 13.47 -11.57
N GLU A 106 -26.04 14.75 -11.68
CA GLU A 106 -26.76 15.49 -10.63
C GLU A 106 -26.11 15.30 -9.25
N GLY A 107 -26.85 14.78 -8.26
CA GLY A 107 -26.33 14.46 -6.93
C GLY A 107 -25.54 13.16 -6.85
N LEU A 108 -25.62 12.28 -7.87
CA LEU A 108 -24.96 10.96 -7.86
C LEU A 108 -23.47 11.07 -8.21
N THR A 109 -22.63 10.44 -7.41
CA THR A 109 -21.22 10.23 -7.75
C THR A 109 -20.89 8.75 -7.63
N LEU A 110 -20.34 8.18 -8.70
CA LEU A 110 -19.80 6.81 -8.73
C LEU A 110 -18.30 6.89 -8.99
N ARG A 111 -17.51 6.13 -8.25
CA ARG A 111 -16.07 5.97 -8.48
C ARG A 111 -15.69 4.52 -8.33
N THR A 112 -14.85 4.03 -9.22
CA THR A 112 -14.28 2.71 -9.09
C THR A 112 -12.83 2.74 -9.55
N GLY A 113 -12.02 1.86 -8.98
CA GLY A 113 -10.62 1.73 -9.37
C GLY A 113 -10.10 0.35 -9.09
N VAL A 114 -9.07 -0.02 -9.81
CA VAL A 114 -8.29 -1.23 -9.59
C VAL A 114 -6.82 -0.90 -9.64
N ALA A 115 -6.06 -1.40 -8.67
CA ALA A 115 -4.62 -1.28 -8.60
C ALA A 115 -3.99 -2.65 -8.35
N TYR A 116 -2.87 -2.90 -9.01
CA TYR A 116 -2.07 -4.10 -8.80
C TYR A 116 -0.60 -3.81 -9.04
N SER A 117 0.25 -4.36 -8.19
CA SER A 117 1.69 -4.37 -8.42
C SER A 117 2.30 -5.71 -8.03
N LYS A 118 3.38 -6.09 -8.72
CA LYS A 118 4.10 -7.33 -8.47
C LYS A 118 5.57 -7.03 -8.21
N PRO A 119 5.96 -6.84 -6.94
CA PRO A 119 7.36 -6.70 -6.57
C PRO A 119 8.05 -8.07 -6.57
N GLU A 120 9.22 -8.13 -7.21
CA GLU A 120 10.06 -9.33 -7.32
C GLU A 120 11.52 -8.96 -7.02
N LEU A 121 12.15 -9.65 -6.08
CA LEU A 121 13.58 -9.57 -5.82
C LEU A 121 14.25 -10.79 -6.47
N ASP A 122 15.13 -10.55 -7.45
CA ASP A 122 15.80 -11.58 -8.24
C ASP A 122 14.85 -12.66 -8.80
N GLY A 123 13.66 -12.21 -9.25
CA GLY A 123 12.64 -13.05 -9.85
C GLY A 123 11.70 -13.77 -8.87
N ARG A 124 11.86 -13.58 -7.58
CA ARG A 124 10.96 -14.13 -6.55
C ARG A 124 10.07 -13.04 -5.96
N THR A 125 8.80 -13.34 -5.77
CA THR A 125 7.90 -12.48 -5.01
C THR A 125 8.24 -12.66 -3.53
N VAL A 126 8.96 -11.70 -2.96
CA VAL A 126 9.41 -11.76 -1.58
C VAL A 126 8.74 -10.68 -0.76
N ASP A 127 8.43 -10.98 0.48
CA ASP A 127 8.10 -9.98 1.48
C ASP A 127 9.43 -9.55 2.13
N SER A 128 9.98 -8.48 1.62
CA SER A 128 11.14 -7.86 2.22
C SER A 128 10.68 -6.75 3.15
N THR A 129 11.00 -6.87 4.42
CA THR A 129 10.71 -5.84 5.43
C THR A 129 11.33 -4.48 5.10
N VAL A 130 12.28 -4.46 4.16
CA VAL A 130 13.04 -3.26 3.79
C VAL A 130 12.58 -2.68 2.45
N THR A 131 12.21 -3.51 1.47
CA THR A 131 12.14 -3.07 0.07
C THR A 131 10.79 -3.22 -0.60
N ALA A 132 10.00 -4.26 -0.29
CA ALA A 132 8.76 -4.51 -1.01
C ALA A 132 7.78 -5.35 -0.21
N ILE A 133 6.51 -4.99 -0.27
CA ILE A 133 5.41 -5.74 0.34
C ILE A 133 4.46 -6.13 -0.77
N PRO A 134 4.26 -7.43 -1.05
CA PRO A 134 3.28 -7.88 -2.03
C PRO A 134 1.86 -7.64 -1.52
N ILE A 135 1.10 -6.91 -2.29
CA ILE A 135 -0.31 -6.61 -2.03
C ILE A 135 -1.14 -7.29 -3.11
N GLY A 136 -2.23 -7.96 -2.73
CA GLY A 136 -3.19 -8.50 -3.69
C GLY A 136 -3.83 -7.41 -4.53
N ARG A 137 -4.33 -7.76 -5.71
CA ARG A 137 -5.08 -6.81 -6.54
C ARG A 137 -6.17 -6.18 -5.70
N THR A 138 -6.18 -4.84 -5.69
CA THR A 138 -7.07 -4.04 -4.86
C THR A 138 -8.09 -3.35 -5.74
N TRP A 139 -9.37 -3.59 -5.44
CA TRP A 139 -10.49 -2.89 -6.01
C TRP A 139 -11.02 -1.89 -4.99
N THR A 140 -11.25 -0.66 -5.43
CA THR A 140 -11.93 0.36 -4.65
C THR A 140 -13.18 0.79 -5.39
N THR A 141 -14.25 1.01 -4.66
CA THR A 141 -15.49 1.53 -5.24
C THR A 141 -16.14 2.49 -4.27
N GLY A 142 -16.84 3.48 -4.78
CA GLY A 142 -17.57 4.43 -3.98
C GLY A 142 -18.82 4.88 -4.71
N VAL A 143 -19.90 5.00 -3.96
CA VAL A 143 -21.19 5.53 -4.40
C VAL A 143 -21.59 6.58 -3.39
N SER A 144 -21.92 7.79 -3.84
CA SER A 144 -22.54 8.79 -2.98
C SER A 144 -23.64 9.52 -3.70
N TYR A 145 -24.59 9.99 -2.93
CA TYR A 145 -25.66 10.85 -3.40
C TYR A 145 -25.79 12.08 -2.50
N ARG A 146 -25.76 13.25 -3.12
CA ARG A 146 -25.93 14.54 -2.43
C ARG A 146 -27.29 15.12 -2.73
N PHE A 147 -28.05 15.31 -1.68
CA PHE A 147 -29.31 16.07 -1.68
C PHE A 147 -28.98 17.56 -1.53
N THR A 148 -29.69 18.41 -2.22
CA THR A 148 -29.50 19.86 -2.10
C THR A 148 -30.34 20.48 -0.99
N GLN A 149 -31.51 19.90 -0.70
CA GLN A 149 -32.41 20.31 0.36
C GLN A 149 -33.01 19.06 1.03
N PRO A 150 -32.58 18.72 2.26
CA PRO A 150 -31.47 19.31 3.03
C PRO A 150 -30.10 19.02 2.38
N ASP A 151 -29.07 19.87 2.64
CA ASP A 151 -27.71 19.62 2.16
C ASP A 151 -27.09 18.44 2.91
N ILE A 152 -27.37 17.24 2.42
CA ILE A 152 -26.91 15.96 2.96
C ILE A 152 -26.26 15.15 1.85
N GLU A 153 -25.05 14.62 2.10
CA GLU A 153 -24.42 13.60 1.28
C GLU A 153 -24.38 12.28 2.05
N ILE A 154 -24.88 11.22 1.43
CA ILE A 154 -24.79 9.85 1.96
C ILE A 154 -23.91 9.06 0.99
N GLY A 155 -22.96 8.31 1.54
CA GLY A 155 -22.05 7.55 0.72
C GLY A 155 -21.63 6.22 1.33
N TRP A 156 -21.22 5.34 0.42
CA TRP A 156 -20.61 4.06 0.69
C TRP A 156 -19.26 3.98 -0.02
N LYS A 157 -18.27 3.36 0.64
CA LYS A 157 -16.95 3.04 0.09
C LYS A 157 -16.66 1.56 0.33
N GLY A 158 -16.27 0.86 -0.71
CA GLY A 158 -15.84 -0.53 -0.62
C GLY A 158 -14.37 -0.67 -1.01
N ARG A 159 -13.63 -1.49 -0.29
CA ARG A 159 -12.27 -1.91 -0.61
C ARG A 159 -12.18 -3.42 -0.58
N PHE A 160 -11.82 -4.03 -1.71
CA PHE A 160 -11.73 -5.47 -1.87
C PHE A 160 -10.31 -5.82 -2.32
N VAL A 161 -9.61 -6.60 -1.53
CA VAL A 161 -8.22 -7.01 -1.78
C VAL A 161 -8.18 -8.51 -2.02
N GLN A 162 -7.67 -8.92 -3.16
CA GLN A 162 -7.49 -10.33 -3.48
C GLN A 162 -6.39 -10.94 -2.62
N HIS A 163 -6.43 -12.25 -2.43
CA HIS A 163 -5.35 -12.98 -1.79
C HIS A 163 -4.02 -12.77 -2.55
N THR A 164 -2.93 -12.87 -1.84
CA THR A 164 -1.58 -12.87 -2.41
C THR A 164 -0.70 -13.89 -1.73
N SER A 165 0.39 -14.27 -2.36
CA SER A 165 1.39 -15.16 -1.79
C SER A 165 2.78 -14.60 -2.02
N TYR A 166 3.70 -14.91 -1.13
CA TYR A 166 5.09 -14.52 -1.23
C TYR A 166 5.99 -15.58 -0.60
N ASP A 167 7.25 -15.58 -1.00
CA ASP A 167 8.24 -16.48 -0.44
C ASP A 167 8.85 -15.83 0.81
N ALA A 168 8.54 -16.38 1.97
CA ALA A 168 9.18 -16.01 3.22
C ALA A 168 10.47 -16.79 3.37
N THR A 169 11.57 -16.09 3.62
CA THR A 169 12.83 -16.74 3.98
C THR A 169 12.71 -17.20 5.43
N THR A 170 12.49 -18.47 5.66
CA THR A 170 12.54 -19.02 7.02
C THR A 170 13.99 -19.22 7.40
N ASN A 171 14.44 -18.51 8.45
CA ASN A 171 15.77 -18.70 9.07
C ASN A 171 15.86 -20.04 9.86
N ASN A 172 15.04 -21.01 9.54
CA ASN A 172 15.13 -22.34 10.11
C ASN A 172 16.27 -23.10 9.42
N ARG A 173 17.15 -23.65 10.19
CA ARG A 173 18.40 -24.41 9.93
C ARG A 173 18.48 -25.29 8.65
N GLY A 174 17.66 -25.06 7.66
CA GLY A 174 17.60 -25.82 6.41
C GLY A 174 17.36 -24.99 5.15
N GLY A 175 17.32 -23.64 5.21
CA GLY A 175 17.33 -22.77 4.02
C GLY A 175 16.16 -22.92 3.04
N GLY A 176 15.03 -23.49 3.44
CA GLY A 176 13.85 -23.62 2.57
C GLY A 176 13.06 -22.32 2.49
N ALA A 177 12.76 -21.85 1.28
CA ALA A 177 11.76 -20.82 1.08
C ALA A 177 10.38 -21.42 1.37
N THR A 178 9.63 -20.84 2.29
CA THR A 178 8.25 -21.23 2.56
C THR A 178 7.32 -20.22 1.93
N THR A 179 6.44 -20.67 1.03
CA THR A 179 5.43 -19.78 0.46
C THR A 179 4.36 -19.47 1.51
N THR A 180 4.23 -18.22 1.86
CA THR A 180 3.21 -17.72 2.77
C THR A 180 2.05 -17.14 1.99
N LYS A 181 0.82 -17.49 2.37
CA LYS A 181 -0.40 -16.96 1.79
C LYS A 181 -1.01 -15.89 2.68
N ARG A 182 -1.39 -14.76 2.09
CA ARG A 182 -2.20 -13.72 2.72
C ARG A 182 -3.62 -13.79 2.17
N PRO A 183 -4.63 -14.07 3.01
CA PRO A 183 -6.01 -14.16 2.55
C PRO A 183 -6.52 -12.82 2.05
N GLY A 184 -7.39 -12.83 1.07
CA GLY A 184 -8.10 -11.64 0.61
C GLY A 184 -9.12 -11.16 1.65
N TYR A 185 -9.53 -9.90 1.52
CA TYR A 185 -10.54 -9.31 2.38
C TYR A 185 -11.35 -8.24 1.64
N GLY A 186 -12.56 -7.98 2.16
CA GLY A 186 -13.42 -6.88 1.72
C GLY A 186 -13.89 -6.08 2.93
N VAL A 187 -13.86 -4.75 2.82
CA VAL A 187 -14.28 -3.81 3.86
C VAL A 187 -15.23 -2.80 3.24
N SER A 188 -16.27 -2.46 3.96
CA SER A 188 -17.28 -1.47 3.57
C SER A 188 -17.43 -0.42 4.65
N ASP A 189 -17.36 0.83 4.21
CA ASP A 189 -17.51 2.01 5.05
C ASP A 189 -18.70 2.84 4.55
N PHE A 190 -19.48 3.41 5.47
CA PHE A 190 -20.57 4.31 5.16
C PHE A 190 -20.30 5.67 5.80
N TYR A 191 -20.81 6.72 5.18
CA TYR A 191 -20.70 8.05 5.74
C TYR A 191 -21.91 8.93 5.40
N ILE A 192 -22.13 9.89 6.27
CA ILE A 192 -23.10 10.98 6.08
C ILE A 192 -22.36 12.28 6.34
N THR A 193 -22.46 13.22 5.42
CA THR A 193 -22.04 14.61 5.60
C THR A 193 -23.29 15.47 5.54
N TRP A 194 -23.53 16.28 6.57
CA TRP A 194 -24.71 17.12 6.67
C TRP A 194 -24.31 18.56 6.99
N LYS A 195 -24.84 19.49 6.23
CA LYS A 195 -24.71 20.93 6.46
C LYS A 195 -26.07 21.52 6.80
N PRO A 196 -26.47 21.53 8.09
CA PRO A 196 -27.74 22.08 8.51
C PRO A 196 -27.86 23.59 8.25
N VAL A 197 -26.75 24.30 8.40
CA VAL A 197 -26.58 25.73 8.11
C VAL A 197 -25.18 25.97 7.57
N GLU A 198 -24.92 27.15 6.97
CA GLU A 198 -23.67 27.43 6.27
C GLU A 198 -22.40 27.23 7.11
N ASN A 199 -22.48 27.53 8.40
CA ASN A 199 -21.37 27.51 9.32
C ASN A 199 -21.24 26.21 10.14
N ILE A 200 -22.11 25.22 9.95
CA ILE A 200 -22.05 23.93 10.64
C ILE A 200 -21.88 22.80 9.63
N ASN A 201 -20.89 21.94 9.86
CA ASN A 201 -20.69 20.73 9.08
C ASN A 201 -20.57 19.52 10.03
N VAL A 202 -21.48 18.57 9.87
CA VAL A 202 -21.56 17.33 10.65
C VAL A 202 -21.15 16.18 9.76
N ASN A 203 -20.16 15.40 10.21
CA ASN A 203 -19.70 14.19 9.52
C ASN A 203 -19.87 12.99 10.44
N LEU A 204 -20.64 12.03 10.01
CA LEU A 204 -20.77 10.72 10.65
C LEU A 204 -20.16 9.66 9.74
N ALA A 205 -19.23 8.88 10.26
CA ALA A 205 -18.60 7.77 9.55
C ALA A 205 -18.80 6.46 10.32
N LEU A 206 -19.10 5.40 9.60
CA LEU A 206 -19.17 4.03 10.07
C LEU A 206 -18.13 3.23 9.29
N ASP A 207 -16.95 3.07 9.87
CA ASP A 207 -15.85 2.33 9.26
C ASP A 207 -15.99 0.83 9.56
N ASN A 208 -15.60 -0.02 8.61
CA ASN A 208 -15.71 -1.46 8.70
C ASN A 208 -17.11 -1.89 9.19
N ALA A 209 -18.15 -1.40 8.53
CA ALA A 209 -19.55 -1.52 8.96
C ALA A 209 -20.00 -2.96 9.27
N PHE A 210 -19.42 -3.94 8.56
CA PHE A 210 -19.72 -5.36 8.75
C PHE A 210 -18.82 -6.06 9.76
N ASN A 211 -18.00 -5.28 10.51
CA ASN A 211 -17.08 -5.79 11.54
C ASN A 211 -16.18 -6.92 11.02
N LYS A 212 -15.64 -6.74 9.80
CA LYS A 212 -14.76 -7.74 9.18
C LYS A 212 -13.45 -7.83 9.95
N TYR A 213 -13.11 -9.03 10.42
CA TYR A 213 -11.78 -9.32 10.96
C TYR A 213 -10.83 -9.56 9.78
N TYR A 214 -9.77 -8.76 9.68
CA TYR A 214 -8.76 -8.91 8.63
C TYR A 214 -7.41 -8.31 9.06
N ARG A 215 -6.36 -8.69 8.32
CA ARG A 215 -5.03 -8.09 8.41
C ARG A 215 -4.69 -7.47 7.08
N SER A 216 -4.30 -6.20 7.11
CA SER A 216 -3.93 -5.49 5.87
C SER A 216 -2.68 -6.11 5.24
N HIS A 217 -2.68 -6.25 3.91
CA HIS A 217 -1.48 -6.68 3.18
C HIS A 217 -0.34 -5.66 3.26
N SER A 218 -0.63 -4.40 3.59
CA SER A 218 0.39 -3.36 3.75
C SER A 218 1.19 -3.48 5.05
N GLN A 219 0.79 -4.33 5.98
CA GLN A 219 1.56 -4.62 7.19
C GLN A 219 2.79 -5.45 6.85
N ARG A 220 3.93 -5.07 7.43
CA ARG A 220 5.20 -5.77 7.20
C ARG A 220 5.17 -7.17 7.81
N ALA A 221 5.70 -8.16 7.08
CA ALA A 221 5.93 -9.48 7.64
C ALA A 221 7.05 -9.46 8.68
N GLY A 222 7.03 -10.43 9.59
CA GLY A 222 8.05 -10.57 10.63
C GLY A 222 7.81 -9.77 11.92
N VAL A 223 6.91 -8.79 11.87
CA VAL A 223 6.32 -8.17 13.08
C VAL A 223 4.99 -8.86 13.33
N SER A 224 4.59 -9.06 14.58
CA SER A 224 3.25 -9.57 14.90
C SER A 224 2.22 -8.71 14.17
N THR A 225 1.66 -9.22 13.09
CA THR A 225 0.65 -8.50 12.33
C THR A 225 -0.61 -8.43 13.16
N LEU A 226 -0.94 -7.25 13.64
CA LEU A 226 -2.17 -7.01 14.38
C LEU A 226 -3.35 -6.98 13.39
N PRO A 227 -4.52 -7.45 13.81
CA PRO A 227 -5.72 -7.23 13.02
C PRO A 227 -5.99 -5.73 12.90
N GLU A 228 -6.57 -5.32 11.79
CA GLU A 228 -7.08 -3.97 11.64
C GLU A 228 -8.27 -3.75 12.59
N PRO A 229 -8.56 -2.49 12.95
CA PRO A 229 -9.71 -2.16 13.81
C PRO A 229 -11.00 -2.78 13.27
N GLY A 230 -11.84 -3.24 14.19
CA GLY A 230 -13.20 -3.68 13.88
C GLY A 230 -14.09 -2.50 13.46
N ARG A 231 -15.39 -2.65 13.67
CA ARG A 231 -16.33 -1.57 13.39
C ARG A 231 -16.04 -0.36 14.28
N ASP A 232 -15.97 0.81 13.65
CA ASP A 232 -15.75 2.08 14.33
C ASP A 232 -16.76 3.13 13.88
N ILE A 233 -17.26 3.93 14.83
CA ILE A 233 -18.20 5.01 14.57
C ILE A 233 -17.54 6.31 14.98
N ARG A 234 -17.44 7.24 14.05
CA ARG A 234 -16.83 8.56 14.27
C ARG A 234 -17.81 9.67 13.95
N LEU A 235 -17.99 10.58 14.89
CA LEU A 235 -18.74 11.81 14.72
C LEU A 235 -17.79 13.00 14.80
N ASN A 236 -17.84 13.85 13.80
CA ASN A 236 -17.09 15.10 13.77
C ASN A 236 -18.05 16.26 13.48
N VAL A 237 -18.00 17.31 14.28
CA VAL A 237 -18.79 18.53 14.10
C VAL A 237 -17.84 19.71 14.00
N ASN A 238 -17.88 20.41 12.88
CA ASN A 238 -17.10 21.62 12.65
C ASN A 238 -18.03 22.83 12.64
N TYR A 239 -17.65 23.86 13.38
CA TYR A 239 -18.30 25.16 13.40
C TYR A 239 -17.30 26.22 12.95
N THR A 240 -17.71 27.06 12.01
CA THR A 240 -16.91 28.19 11.52
C THR A 240 -17.56 29.50 12.01
N PHE A 241 -16.77 30.35 12.66
CA PHE A 241 -17.21 31.64 13.22
C PHE A 241 -17.33 32.71 12.14
#